data_e1723c4a9f78c9602c567f3de65677cd
#
_entry.id   e1723c4a9f78c9602c567f3de65677cd
#
_cell.length_a   1.000
_cell.length_b   1.000
_cell.length_c   1.000
_cell.angle_alpha   90.00
_cell.angle_beta   90.00
_cell.angle_gamma   90.00
#
_symmetry.space_group_name_H-M   'P 1'
#
loop_
_entity.id
_entity.type
_entity.pdbx_description
1 polymer ?
#
loop_
_entity_poly.entity_id
_entity_poly.type
_entity_poly.pdbx_seq_one_letter_code
_entity_poly.pdbx_strand_id
1 'polypeptide(L)'
;MKLVRKYPYKHYNRFSDTTGRKYLVDSVKVPSVTTILGATKDKRFLDNWRRKVGNEEADRIMRQASTIGTEMHQVLEYTLNGQGYYNAMEEGAKPRMMAKTILDNIKIEEVWGNEISLEYQNKFAGTCDLSALCYGKPSIIDWKQANKPKKEEWVEDYKLQLGAYYLA
;
A
#
# COMPACT_ATOMS: atom_id res chain seq x y z
N MET A 1 -16.16 -11.39 -9.85
CA MET A 1 -14.71 -11.45 -9.49
C MET A 1 -14.31 -12.91 -9.36
N LYS A 2 -13.19 -13.32 -9.97
CA LYS A 2 -12.63 -14.68 -9.89
C LYS A 2 -11.22 -14.60 -9.31
N LEU A 3 -10.85 -15.51 -8.42
CA LEU A 3 -9.47 -15.67 -7.97
C LEU A 3 -8.72 -16.59 -8.94
N VAL A 4 -7.68 -16.08 -9.60
CA VAL A 4 -6.94 -16.77 -10.66
C VAL A 4 -5.45 -16.66 -10.37
N ARG A 5 -4.78 -17.78 -10.08
CA ARG A 5 -3.32 -17.80 -9.90
C ARG A 5 -2.63 -17.71 -11.28
N LYS A 6 -2.53 -16.50 -11.82
CA LYS A 6 -1.99 -16.27 -13.16
C LYS A 6 -0.46 -16.28 -13.21
N TYR A 7 0.20 -15.81 -12.17
CA TYR A 7 1.65 -15.67 -12.11
C TYR A 7 2.23 -16.37 -10.86
N PRO A 8 3.44 -16.92 -10.94
CA PRO A 8 4.12 -17.55 -9.80
C PRO A 8 4.84 -16.51 -8.95
N TYR A 9 4.08 -15.66 -8.25
CA TYR A 9 4.69 -14.65 -7.37
C TYR A 9 5.53 -15.31 -6.27
N LYS A 10 6.75 -14.80 -6.10
CA LYS A 10 7.63 -15.17 -4.99
C LYS A 10 7.24 -14.41 -3.73
N HIS A 11 7.58 -14.96 -2.58
CA HIS A 11 7.47 -14.26 -1.31
C HIS A 11 8.87 -13.89 -0.82
N TYR A 12 9.08 -12.62 -0.46
CA TYR A 12 10.33 -12.12 0.08
C TYR A 12 10.16 -11.70 1.53
N ASN A 13 11.07 -12.15 2.41
CA ASN A 13 11.06 -11.76 3.80
C ASN A 13 11.26 -10.25 3.95
N ARG A 14 10.30 -9.59 4.58
CA ARG A 14 10.29 -8.16 4.85
C ARG A 14 10.69 -7.88 6.28
N PHE A 15 11.58 -6.93 6.48
CA PHE A 15 11.99 -6.44 7.80
C PHE A 15 12.22 -4.93 7.78
N SER A 16 12.33 -4.32 8.96
CA SER A 16 12.62 -2.89 9.10
C SER A 16 13.77 -2.70 10.09
N ASP A 17 14.65 -1.77 9.78
CA ASP A 17 15.72 -1.32 10.65
C ASP A 17 15.74 0.22 10.73
N THR A 18 16.77 0.80 11.32
CA THR A 18 16.93 2.26 11.47
C THR A 18 17.00 3.02 10.13
N THR A 19 17.31 2.30 9.03
CA THR A 19 17.40 2.88 7.68
C THR A 19 16.12 2.69 6.85
N GLY A 20 15.11 2.02 7.42
CA GLY A 20 13.80 1.82 6.80
C GLY A 20 13.47 0.37 6.49
N ARG A 21 12.44 0.19 5.69
CA ARG A 21 11.94 -1.14 5.28
C ARG A 21 12.83 -1.74 4.20
N LYS A 22 13.14 -3.03 4.34
CA LYS A 22 13.94 -3.82 3.41
C LYS A 22 13.31 -5.18 3.13
N TYR A 23 13.77 -5.80 2.06
CA TYR A 23 13.43 -7.18 1.68
C TYR A 23 14.70 -8.00 1.49
N LEU A 24 14.61 -9.30 1.81
CA LEU A 24 15.67 -10.26 1.52
C LEU A 24 15.35 -10.93 0.18
N VAL A 25 16.09 -10.57 -0.86
CA VAL A 25 15.95 -11.11 -2.22
C VAL A 25 17.23 -11.87 -2.55
N ASP A 26 17.12 -13.17 -2.80
CA ASP A 26 18.27 -14.04 -3.12
C ASP A 26 19.50 -13.80 -2.23
N SER A 27 19.29 -13.72 -0.90
CA SER A 27 20.28 -13.40 0.14
C SER A 27 20.82 -11.97 0.15
N VAL A 28 20.32 -11.08 -0.71
CA VAL A 28 20.67 -9.65 -0.75
C VAL A 28 19.59 -8.82 -0.04
N LYS A 29 20.02 -7.90 0.83
CA LYS A 29 19.12 -6.94 1.48
C LYS A 29 18.90 -5.74 0.57
N VAL A 30 17.72 -5.60 0.00
CA VAL A 30 17.35 -4.49 -0.86
C VAL A 30 16.37 -3.54 -0.18
N PRO A 31 16.44 -2.21 -0.42
CA PRO A 31 15.49 -1.26 0.15
C PRO A 31 14.09 -1.46 -0.45
N SER A 32 13.06 -1.09 0.31
CA SER A 32 11.71 -1.00 -0.27
C SER A 32 11.57 0.25 -1.15
N VAL A 33 10.69 0.16 -2.16
CA VAL A 33 10.30 1.32 -2.98
C VAL A 33 9.88 2.49 -2.09
N THR A 34 9.05 2.24 -1.08
CA THR A 34 8.58 3.29 -0.15
C THR A 34 9.70 3.88 0.71
N THR A 35 10.74 3.10 1.04
CA THR A 35 11.94 3.62 1.74
C THR A 35 12.73 4.57 0.84
N ILE A 36 12.92 4.21 -0.43
CA ILE A 36 13.62 5.06 -1.41
C ILE A 36 12.85 6.38 -1.61
N LEU A 37 11.55 6.30 -1.88
CA LEU A 37 10.70 7.49 -2.08
C LEU A 37 10.68 8.37 -0.82
N GLY A 38 10.60 7.77 0.37
CA GLY A 38 10.63 8.51 1.63
C GLY A 38 11.96 9.23 1.91
N ALA A 39 13.08 8.70 1.40
CA ALA A 39 14.40 9.32 1.52
C ALA A 39 14.57 10.53 0.60
N THR A 40 13.91 10.53 -0.55
CA THR A 40 13.99 11.61 -1.57
C THR A 40 12.90 12.68 -1.42
N LYS A 41 11.89 12.42 -0.60
CA LYS A 41 10.73 13.29 -0.44
C LYS A 41 11.08 14.59 0.30
N ASP A 42 10.57 15.72 -0.20
CA ASP A 42 10.59 16.98 0.53
C ASP A 42 9.69 16.91 1.78
N LYS A 43 10.31 17.07 2.95
CA LYS A 43 9.64 16.97 4.24
C LYS A 43 9.19 18.33 4.80
N ARG A 44 9.52 19.45 4.15
CA ARG A 44 9.22 20.82 4.64
C ARG A 44 7.75 21.03 4.95
N PHE A 45 6.86 20.47 4.13
CA PHE A 45 5.42 20.57 4.36
C PHE A 45 5.00 19.81 5.64
N LEU A 46 5.52 18.60 5.85
CA LEU A 46 5.26 17.80 7.05
C LEU A 46 5.80 18.50 8.32
N ASP A 47 7.01 19.03 8.25
CA ASP A 47 7.65 19.73 9.37
C ASP A 47 6.88 21.02 9.73
N ASN A 48 6.41 21.76 8.73
CA ASN A 48 5.57 22.94 8.94
C ASN A 48 4.22 22.60 9.57
N TRP A 49 3.60 21.51 9.12
CA TRP A 49 2.36 21.02 9.71
C TRP A 49 2.57 20.56 11.14
N ARG A 50 3.63 19.79 11.45
CA ARG A 50 3.97 19.36 12.81
C ARG A 50 4.19 20.55 13.75
N ARG A 51 4.87 21.58 13.29
CA ARG A 51 5.05 22.83 14.07
C ARG A 51 3.73 23.53 14.39
N LYS A 52 2.74 23.47 13.48
CA LYS A 52 1.43 24.11 13.69
C LYS A 52 0.54 23.35 14.67
N VAL A 53 0.52 22.03 14.61
CA VAL A 53 -0.40 21.21 15.43
C VAL A 53 0.24 20.71 16.73
N GLY A 54 1.56 20.80 16.85
CA GLY A 54 2.33 20.22 17.95
C GLY A 54 2.72 18.76 17.69
N ASN A 55 3.86 18.34 18.26
CA ASN A 55 4.43 17.02 17.98
C ASN A 55 3.53 15.88 18.48
N GLU A 56 3.00 15.96 19.70
CA GLU A 56 2.16 14.92 20.29
C GLU A 56 0.88 14.69 19.47
N GLU A 57 0.21 15.79 19.10
CA GLU A 57 -1.01 15.70 18.29
C GLU A 57 -0.71 15.21 16.87
N ALA A 58 0.40 15.66 16.27
CA ALA A 58 0.84 15.16 14.98
C ALA A 58 1.10 13.64 15.01
N ASP A 59 1.78 13.15 16.06
CA ASP A 59 2.05 11.72 16.24
C ASP A 59 0.77 10.92 16.48
N ARG A 60 -0.19 11.46 17.24
CA ARG A 60 -1.51 10.85 17.44
C ARG A 60 -2.26 10.70 16.12
N ILE A 61 -2.33 11.78 15.33
CA ILE A 61 -2.99 11.80 14.02
C ILE A 61 -2.32 10.80 13.05
N MET A 62 -0.98 10.79 13.03
CA MET A 62 -0.23 9.87 12.16
C MET A 62 -0.44 8.41 12.53
N ARG A 63 -0.42 8.07 13.83
CA ARG A 63 -0.71 6.71 14.31
C ARG A 63 -2.12 6.29 13.91
N GLN A 64 -3.12 7.11 14.19
CA GLN A 64 -4.51 6.82 13.83
C GLN A 64 -4.68 6.61 12.32
N ALA A 65 -4.07 7.47 11.50
CA ALA A 65 -4.12 7.32 10.04
C ALA A 65 -3.43 6.01 9.59
N SER A 66 -2.31 5.63 10.23
CA SER A 66 -1.62 4.38 9.94
C SER A 66 -2.48 3.16 10.29
N THR A 67 -3.13 3.16 11.46
CA THR A 67 -4.01 2.06 11.88
C THR A 67 -5.19 1.92 10.95
N ILE A 68 -5.89 3.02 10.63
CA ILE A 68 -7.00 3.02 9.66
C ILE A 68 -6.55 2.45 8.31
N GLY A 69 -5.40 2.90 7.80
CA GLY A 69 -4.85 2.40 6.54
C GLY A 69 -4.56 0.91 6.59
N THR A 70 -3.87 0.43 7.63
CA THR A 70 -3.55 -0.99 7.80
C THR A 70 -4.82 -1.86 7.87
N GLU A 71 -5.80 -1.48 8.68
CA GLU A 71 -7.06 -2.22 8.78
C GLU A 71 -7.86 -2.19 7.47
N MET A 72 -7.85 -1.07 6.74
CA MET A 72 -8.50 -0.98 5.42
C MET A 72 -7.86 -1.97 4.41
N HIS A 73 -6.54 -2.04 4.35
CA HIS A 73 -5.82 -3.01 3.51
C HIS A 73 -6.16 -4.45 3.90
N GLN A 74 -6.20 -4.77 5.18
CA GLN A 74 -6.58 -6.10 5.66
C GLN A 74 -8.02 -6.48 5.28
N VAL A 75 -8.97 -5.53 5.38
CA VAL A 75 -10.35 -5.77 4.92
C VAL A 75 -10.40 -6.04 3.42
N LEU A 76 -9.65 -5.27 2.61
CA LEU A 76 -9.56 -5.48 1.17
C LEU A 76 -8.92 -6.83 0.84
N GLU A 77 -7.81 -7.16 1.49
CA GLU A 77 -7.11 -8.43 1.31
C GLU A 77 -8.00 -9.63 1.60
N TYR A 78 -8.66 -9.66 2.76
CA TYR A 78 -9.58 -10.74 3.13
C TYR A 78 -10.73 -10.88 2.14
N THR A 79 -11.33 -9.75 1.75
CA THR A 79 -12.46 -9.74 0.80
C THR A 79 -12.04 -10.24 -0.58
N LEU A 80 -10.92 -9.75 -1.10
CA LEU A 80 -10.41 -10.11 -2.42
C LEU A 80 -9.90 -11.56 -2.50
N ASN A 81 -9.40 -12.11 -1.38
CA ASN A 81 -9.01 -13.52 -1.27
C ASN A 81 -10.20 -14.47 -1.01
N GLY A 82 -11.43 -13.95 -0.88
CA GLY A 82 -12.60 -14.77 -0.57
C GLY A 82 -12.56 -15.39 0.83
N GLN A 83 -11.78 -14.82 1.76
CA GLN A 83 -11.59 -15.31 3.12
C GLN A 83 -12.72 -14.88 4.08
N GLY A 84 -13.73 -14.16 3.59
CA GLY A 84 -14.87 -13.70 4.36
C GLY A 84 -14.62 -12.36 5.06
N TYR A 85 -15.10 -12.24 6.29
CA TYR A 85 -15.12 -10.97 7.02
C TYR A 85 -13.87 -10.77 7.88
N TYR A 86 -13.16 -9.66 7.69
CA TYR A 86 -12.13 -9.19 8.61
C TYR A 86 -12.71 -8.21 9.62
N ASN A 87 -12.52 -8.48 10.91
CA ASN A 87 -12.98 -7.59 11.97
C ASN A 87 -11.94 -6.51 12.29
N ALA A 88 -12.09 -5.34 11.69
CA ALA A 88 -11.29 -4.16 11.99
C ALA A 88 -11.71 -3.63 13.39
N MET A 89 -10.95 -3.96 14.43
CA MET A 89 -11.35 -3.73 15.82
C MET A 89 -10.91 -2.38 16.37
N GLU A 90 -9.71 -1.88 15.98
CA GLU A 90 -9.14 -0.67 16.59
C GLU A 90 -9.84 0.61 16.15
N GLU A 91 -10.15 0.75 14.84
CA GLU A 91 -10.79 1.92 14.26
C GLU A 91 -12.26 1.67 13.85
N GLY A 92 -12.80 0.50 14.24
CA GLY A 92 -14.20 0.16 14.10
C GLY A 92 -14.72 0.13 12.67
N ALA A 93 -15.78 0.89 12.38
CA ALA A 93 -16.47 0.85 11.09
C ALA A 93 -15.72 1.58 9.96
N LYS A 94 -14.85 2.56 10.27
CA LYS A 94 -14.24 3.44 9.25
C LYS A 94 -13.39 2.70 8.22
N PRO A 95 -12.43 1.82 8.57
CA PRO A 95 -11.68 1.02 7.60
C PRO A 95 -12.58 0.17 6.69
N ARG A 96 -13.63 -0.43 7.26
CA ARG A 96 -14.60 -1.23 6.50
C ARG A 96 -15.40 -0.40 5.50
N MET A 97 -15.87 0.78 5.93
CA MET A 97 -16.58 1.70 5.03
C MET A 97 -15.69 2.16 3.88
N MET A 98 -14.41 2.44 4.14
CA MET A 98 -13.45 2.83 3.11
C MET A 98 -13.20 1.68 2.13
N ALA A 99 -12.95 0.47 2.63
CA ALA A 99 -12.76 -0.72 1.80
C ALA A 99 -14.02 -1.03 0.96
N LYS A 100 -15.21 -0.94 1.56
CA LYS A 100 -16.46 -1.09 0.84
C LYS A 100 -16.61 -0.05 -0.26
N THR A 101 -16.34 1.23 0.03
CA THR A 101 -16.41 2.31 -0.96
C THR A 101 -15.47 2.03 -2.15
N ILE A 102 -14.25 1.54 -1.89
CA ILE A 102 -13.32 1.15 -2.95
C ILE A 102 -13.92 0.04 -3.82
N LEU A 103 -14.37 -1.05 -3.19
CA LEU A 103 -14.89 -2.22 -3.90
C LEU A 103 -16.19 -1.94 -4.66
N ASP A 104 -17.04 -1.06 -4.17
CA ASP A 104 -18.28 -0.64 -4.84
C ASP A 104 -17.99 0.23 -6.09
N ASN A 105 -16.83 0.87 -6.17
CA ASN A 105 -16.48 1.80 -7.25
C ASN A 105 -15.41 1.28 -8.22
N ILE A 106 -14.91 0.06 -8.03
CA ILE A 106 -13.94 -0.56 -8.93
C ILE A 106 -14.51 -1.85 -9.53
N LYS A 107 -14.31 -2.04 -10.83
CA LYS A 107 -14.66 -3.30 -11.50
C LYS A 107 -13.44 -4.19 -11.58
N ILE A 108 -13.39 -5.21 -10.72
CA ILE A 108 -12.36 -6.28 -10.73
C ILE A 108 -13.00 -7.54 -11.31
N GLU A 109 -12.51 -8.00 -12.44
CA GLU A 109 -12.94 -9.26 -13.06
C GLU A 109 -12.19 -10.46 -12.50
N GLU A 110 -10.86 -10.33 -12.39
CA GLU A 110 -9.97 -11.38 -11.88
C GLU A 110 -8.97 -10.81 -10.87
N VAL A 111 -8.75 -11.52 -9.78
CA VAL A 111 -7.65 -11.28 -8.83
C VAL A 111 -6.54 -12.26 -9.15
N TRP A 112 -5.38 -11.76 -9.55
CA TRP A 112 -4.22 -12.57 -9.89
C TRP A 112 -3.23 -12.74 -8.74
N GLY A 113 -3.18 -11.75 -7.86
CA GLY A 113 -2.39 -11.77 -6.63
C GLY A 113 -2.69 -10.60 -5.75
N ASN A 114 -2.70 -10.82 -4.44
CA ASN A 114 -3.00 -9.84 -3.40
C ASN A 114 -1.84 -9.82 -2.40
N GLU A 115 -1.40 -8.62 -1.96
CA GLU A 115 -0.21 -8.43 -1.13
C GLU A 115 1.04 -9.14 -1.70
N ILE A 116 1.24 -9.00 -3.02
CA ILE A 116 2.32 -9.69 -3.74
C ILE A 116 3.66 -8.98 -3.58
N SER A 117 4.71 -9.77 -3.33
CA SER A 117 6.07 -9.26 -3.31
C SER A 117 6.63 -9.17 -4.73
N LEU A 118 7.16 -8.00 -5.06
CA LEU A 118 7.80 -7.68 -6.33
C LEU A 118 9.23 -7.23 -6.08
N GLU A 119 10.16 -7.55 -6.98
CA GLU A 119 11.55 -7.12 -6.88
C GLU A 119 12.11 -6.77 -8.27
N TYR A 120 13.05 -5.86 -8.32
CA TYR A 120 13.71 -5.45 -9.55
C TYR A 120 15.23 -5.60 -9.44
N GLN A 121 15.75 -6.65 -10.08
CA GLN A 121 17.18 -6.89 -10.30
C GLN A 121 18.05 -6.73 -9.03
N ASN A 122 17.57 -7.17 -7.87
CA ASN A 122 18.24 -6.97 -6.58
C ASN A 122 18.56 -5.50 -6.23
N LYS A 123 17.84 -4.52 -6.82
CA LYS A 123 18.01 -3.09 -6.57
C LYS A 123 17.00 -2.56 -5.57
N PHE A 124 15.76 -2.97 -5.70
CA PHE A 124 14.67 -2.64 -4.78
C PHE A 124 13.60 -3.72 -4.81
N ALA A 125 12.77 -3.72 -3.79
CA ALA A 125 11.58 -4.57 -3.73
C ALA A 125 10.40 -3.83 -3.11
N GLY A 126 9.21 -4.43 -3.16
CA GLY A 126 8.02 -3.89 -2.55
C GLY A 126 6.90 -4.90 -2.46
N THR A 127 5.86 -4.56 -1.70
CA THR A 127 4.59 -5.28 -1.71
C THR A 127 3.59 -4.43 -2.48
N CYS A 128 3.03 -5.02 -3.53
CA CYS A 128 1.94 -4.45 -4.30
C CYS A 128 0.61 -4.99 -3.74
N ASP A 129 -0.35 -4.12 -3.50
CA ASP A 129 -1.59 -4.51 -2.83
C ASP A 129 -2.43 -5.44 -3.69
N LEU A 130 -2.50 -5.20 -5.02
CA LEU A 130 -3.29 -6.04 -5.93
C LEU A 130 -2.72 -6.07 -7.35
N SER A 131 -2.61 -7.28 -7.90
CA SER A 131 -2.47 -7.54 -9.34
C SER A 131 -3.76 -8.19 -9.84
N ALA A 132 -4.37 -7.63 -10.87
CA ALA A 132 -5.73 -7.99 -11.27
C ALA A 132 -6.04 -7.68 -12.74
N LEU A 133 -7.17 -8.21 -13.21
CA LEU A 133 -7.85 -7.72 -14.40
C LEU A 133 -8.94 -6.74 -13.97
N CYS A 134 -8.76 -5.45 -14.31
CA CYS A 134 -9.71 -4.40 -13.97
C CYS A 134 -10.18 -3.69 -15.25
N TYR A 135 -11.49 -3.54 -15.41
CA TYR A 135 -12.08 -2.95 -16.62
C TYR A 135 -11.53 -3.56 -17.92
N GLY A 136 -11.32 -4.88 -17.93
CA GLY A 136 -10.74 -5.62 -19.06
C GLY A 136 -9.24 -5.39 -19.30
N LYS A 137 -8.51 -4.74 -18.39
CA LYS A 137 -7.08 -4.43 -18.52
C LYS A 137 -6.26 -5.04 -17.39
N PRO A 138 -5.08 -5.64 -17.68
CA PRO A 138 -4.09 -5.98 -16.67
C PRO A 138 -3.72 -4.75 -15.85
N SER A 139 -3.80 -4.85 -14.53
CA SER A 139 -3.63 -3.69 -13.65
C SER A 139 -2.84 -4.03 -12.39
N ILE A 140 -1.98 -3.12 -11.98
CA ILE A 140 -1.33 -3.08 -10.66
C ILE A 140 -2.00 -1.97 -9.88
N ILE A 141 -2.43 -2.27 -8.67
CA ILE A 141 -3.20 -1.35 -7.83
C ILE A 141 -2.56 -1.26 -6.45
N ASP A 142 -2.50 -0.04 -5.91
CA ASP A 142 -2.02 0.26 -4.58
C ASP A 142 -3.05 1.15 -3.88
N TRP A 143 -3.58 0.66 -2.76
CA TRP A 143 -4.65 1.34 -2.03
C TRP A 143 -4.08 2.45 -1.15
N LYS A 144 -4.70 3.61 -1.17
CA LYS A 144 -4.27 4.73 -0.33
C LYS A 144 -5.44 5.34 0.43
N GLN A 145 -5.35 5.26 1.75
CA GLN A 145 -6.30 5.95 2.63
C GLN A 145 -6.07 7.47 2.54
N ALA A 146 -7.14 8.24 2.44
CA ALA A 146 -7.11 9.69 2.53
C ALA A 146 -8.41 10.22 3.17
N ASN A 147 -8.29 11.23 4.05
CA ASN A 147 -9.45 11.89 4.66
C ASN A 147 -10.05 12.98 3.76
N LYS A 148 -9.33 13.42 2.73
CA LYS A 148 -9.74 14.46 1.76
C LYS A 148 -9.19 14.11 0.39
N PRO A 149 -9.86 14.54 -0.70
CA PRO A 149 -9.31 14.45 -2.04
C PRO A 149 -7.91 15.07 -2.09
N LYS A 150 -6.98 14.40 -2.76
CA LYS A 150 -5.62 14.89 -2.95
C LYS A 150 -5.51 15.64 -4.26
N LYS A 151 -4.72 16.70 -4.29
CA LYS A 151 -4.31 17.36 -5.52
C LYS A 151 -3.37 16.46 -6.31
N GLU A 152 -3.32 16.60 -7.63
CA GLU A 152 -2.48 15.79 -8.49
C GLU A 152 -1.00 15.86 -8.12
N GLU A 153 -0.50 17.03 -7.80
CA GLU A 153 0.88 17.26 -7.35
C GLU A 153 1.27 16.50 -6.08
N TRP A 154 0.27 16.06 -5.28
CA TRP A 154 0.50 15.34 -4.02
C TRP A 154 0.51 13.81 -4.20
N VAL A 155 0.20 13.34 -5.40
CA VAL A 155 0.16 11.89 -5.70
C VAL A 155 1.32 11.44 -6.60
N GLU A 156 2.30 12.31 -6.85
CA GLU A 156 3.46 11.98 -7.68
C GLU A 156 4.24 10.78 -7.15
N ASP A 157 4.46 10.72 -5.81
CA ASP A 157 5.10 9.55 -5.17
C ASP A 157 4.32 8.25 -5.42
N TYR A 158 2.99 8.31 -5.55
CA TYR A 158 2.17 7.13 -5.82
C TYR A 158 2.35 6.65 -7.27
N LYS A 159 2.46 7.60 -8.21
CA LYS A 159 2.77 7.28 -9.61
C LYS A 159 4.15 6.63 -9.73
N LEU A 160 5.16 7.18 -9.04
CA LEU A 160 6.51 6.61 -8.97
C LEU A 160 6.52 5.21 -8.33
N GLN A 161 5.76 5.00 -7.25
CA GLN A 161 5.61 3.71 -6.61
C GLN A 161 5.01 2.67 -7.56
N LEU A 162 3.92 3.01 -8.27
CA LEU A 162 3.31 2.13 -9.24
C LEU A 162 4.23 1.86 -10.44
N GLY A 163 4.97 2.87 -10.91
CA GLY A 163 5.98 2.71 -11.95
C GLY A 163 7.09 1.72 -11.54
N ALA A 164 7.57 1.81 -10.29
CA ALA A 164 8.54 0.85 -9.75
C ALA A 164 7.97 -0.58 -9.68
N TYR A 165 6.71 -0.75 -9.26
CA TYR A 165 6.05 -2.06 -9.24
C TYR A 165 5.78 -2.61 -10.64
N TYR A 166 5.55 -1.76 -11.62
CA TYR A 166 5.40 -2.17 -13.02
C TYR A 166 6.70 -2.70 -13.62
N LEU A 167 7.85 -2.17 -13.20
CA LEU A 167 9.17 -2.64 -13.63
C LEU A 167 9.61 -3.94 -12.96
N ALA A 168 9.07 -4.24 -11.78
CA ALA A 168 9.41 -5.39 -10.95
C ALA A 168 8.52 -6.60 -11.25
#